data_64618fa6d75cc78c52c5de9ee732bc85
#
_entry.id   64618fa6d75cc78c52c5de9ee732bc85
#
_cell.length_a   1.000
_cell.length_b   1.000
_cell.length_c   1.000
_cell.angle_alpha   90.00
_cell.angle_beta   90.00
_cell.angle_gamma   90.00
#
_symmetry.space_group_name_H-M   'P 1'
#
loop_
_entity.id
_entity.type
_entity.pdbx_description
1 polymer ?
#
loop_
_entity_poly.entity_id
_entity_poly.type
_entity_poly.pdbx_seq_one_letter_code
_entity_poly.pdbx_strand_id
1 'polypeptide(L)'
;PKTASPAKVSATKGYGANVVLEGSTYDESWAHAQKIASETNATIIHAFDDSHVIAGQGVIGLEIIEQLPNVDEIYVPIGGGGLVAGIITAVKEKNPHVKIIGVESSAYPAMKKSLENNTLETVRGDTTIADGISVKTPGKLTFDIVKQKIDKIVTVDDSDIINAMFLLMERSKAVVEPAGAVALAYILKHKPE
;
A
#
# COMPACT_ATOMS: atom_id res chain seq x y z
N PRO A 1 -8.26 1.54 15.54
CA PRO A 1 -9.17 0.61 16.22
C PRO A 1 -8.59 0.11 17.56
N LYS A 2 -9.45 -0.38 18.46
CA LYS A 2 -9.04 -0.96 19.76
C LYS A 2 -8.11 -2.18 19.59
N THR A 3 -8.14 -2.79 18.41
CA THR A 3 -7.30 -3.93 18.02
C THR A 3 -5.96 -3.50 17.38
N ALA A 4 -5.65 -2.20 17.32
CA ALA A 4 -4.41 -1.71 16.73
C ALA A 4 -3.18 -2.28 17.45
N SER A 5 -2.11 -2.53 16.68
CA SER A 5 -0.83 -3.04 17.20
C SER A 5 -0.32 -2.16 18.36
N PRO A 6 -0.03 -2.75 19.54
CA PRO A 6 0.51 -2.01 20.67
C PRO A 6 1.80 -1.23 20.35
N ALA A 7 2.64 -1.78 19.45
CA ALA A 7 3.86 -1.12 19.01
C ALA A 7 3.56 0.17 18.23
N LYS A 8 2.59 0.14 17.28
CA LYS A 8 2.16 1.32 16.52
C LYS A 8 1.54 2.38 17.43
N VAL A 9 0.70 1.96 18.40
CA VAL A 9 0.09 2.86 19.39
C VAL A 9 1.16 3.52 20.28
N SER A 10 2.11 2.74 20.78
CA SER A 10 3.17 3.24 21.64
C SER A 10 4.08 4.22 20.90
N ALA A 11 4.49 3.89 19.67
CA ALA A 11 5.32 4.77 18.84
C ALA A 11 4.63 6.11 18.58
N THR A 12 3.34 6.08 18.18
CA THR A 12 2.55 7.29 17.90
C THR A 12 2.43 8.19 19.14
N LYS A 13 2.18 7.59 20.32
CA LYS A 13 2.19 8.33 21.59
C LYS A 13 3.56 8.91 21.92
N GLY A 14 4.63 8.14 21.65
CA GLY A 14 6.02 8.57 21.87
C GLY A 14 6.41 9.80 21.07
N TYR A 15 5.78 10.03 19.91
CA TYR A 15 5.93 11.27 19.11
C TYR A 15 5.10 12.44 19.63
N GLY A 16 4.41 12.29 20.77
CA GLY A 16 3.59 13.34 21.36
C GLY A 16 2.19 13.47 20.81
N ALA A 17 1.74 12.53 19.99
CA ALA A 17 0.38 12.54 19.44
C ALA A 17 -0.65 12.09 20.47
N ASN A 18 -1.86 12.69 20.43
CA ASN A 18 -3.00 12.21 21.18
C ASN A 18 -3.65 11.03 20.44
N VAL A 19 -3.52 9.84 20.98
CA VAL A 19 -4.04 8.60 20.37
C VAL A 19 -5.40 8.26 20.92
N VAL A 20 -6.40 8.25 20.04
CA VAL A 20 -7.78 7.82 20.36
C VAL A 20 -7.99 6.42 19.79
N LEU A 21 -8.31 5.45 20.65
CA LEU A 21 -8.63 4.08 20.26
C LEU A 21 -10.16 3.89 20.30
N GLU A 22 -10.77 3.82 19.12
CA GLU A 22 -12.22 3.67 18.99
C GLU A 22 -12.58 2.67 17.88
N GLY A 23 -13.69 1.95 18.10
CA GLY A 23 -14.13 0.89 17.18
C GLY A 23 -13.28 -0.37 17.21
N SER A 24 -13.75 -1.40 16.52
CA SER A 24 -13.08 -2.71 16.37
C SER A 24 -12.44 -2.86 14.98
N THR A 25 -12.90 -2.05 14.01
CA THR A 25 -12.45 -2.07 12.62
C THR A 25 -11.88 -0.72 12.21
N TYR A 26 -11.18 -0.70 11.07
CA TYR A 26 -10.71 0.54 10.46
C TYR A 26 -11.89 1.49 10.14
N ASP A 27 -12.97 0.97 9.57
CA ASP A 27 -14.13 1.77 9.15
C ASP A 27 -14.82 2.46 10.33
N GLU A 28 -14.95 1.75 11.48
CA GLU A 28 -15.49 2.34 12.71
C GLU A 28 -14.57 3.44 13.25
N SER A 29 -13.27 3.21 13.26
CA SER A 29 -12.28 4.22 13.68
C SER A 29 -12.31 5.42 12.74
N TRP A 30 -12.45 5.19 11.43
CA TRP A 30 -12.55 6.24 10.43
C TRP A 30 -13.78 7.11 10.62
N ALA A 31 -14.96 6.51 10.83
CA ALA A 31 -16.18 7.26 11.13
C ALA A 31 -16.04 8.12 12.39
N HIS A 32 -15.36 7.59 13.43
CA HIS A 32 -15.10 8.37 14.64
C HIS A 32 -14.10 9.52 14.40
N ALA A 33 -13.06 9.30 13.61
CA ALA A 33 -12.11 10.35 13.24
C ALA A 33 -12.79 11.50 12.47
N GLN A 34 -13.68 11.17 11.53
CA GLN A 34 -14.48 12.16 10.81
C GLN A 34 -15.36 13.00 11.75
N LYS A 35 -15.98 12.36 12.75
CA LYS A 35 -16.77 13.04 13.77
C LYS A 35 -15.89 14.03 14.57
N ILE A 36 -14.75 13.58 15.10
CA ILE A 36 -13.80 14.45 15.81
C ILE A 36 -13.40 15.65 14.94
N ALA A 37 -13.04 15.39 13.67
CA ALA A 37 -12.62 16.45 12.76
C ALA A 37 -13.73 17.49 12.55
N SER A 38 -14.99 17.07 12.41
CA SER A 38 -16.14 17.96 12.24
C SER A 38 -16.41 18.80 13.50
N GLU A 39 -16.23 18.22 14.69
CA GLU A 39 -16.44 18.90 15.98
C GLU A 39 -15.32 19.87 16.35
N THR A 40 -14.08 19.57 15.90
CA THR A 40 -12.89 20.35 16.28
C THR A 40 -12.36 21.23 15.14
N ASN A 41 -12.95 21.15 13.95
CA ASN A 41 -12.45 21.79 12.72
C ASN A 41 -11.02 21.36 12.38
N ALA A 42 -10.62 20.12 12.73
CA ALA A 42 -9.31 19.58 12.41
C ALA A 42 -9.24 19.11 10.96
N THR A 43 -8.09 19.31 10.33
CA THR A 43 -7.84 18.78 8.99
C THR A 43 -7.58 17.27 9.07
N ILE A 44 -8.33 16.50 8.28
CA ILE A 44 -8.07 15.07 8.11
C ILE A 44 -6.99 14.89 7.05
N ILE A 45 -5.97 14.10 7.38
CA ILE A 45 -5.00 13.59 6.41
C ILE A 45 -5.30 12.11 6.22
N HIS A 46 -5.84 11.75 5.04
CA HIS A 46 -6.18 10.37 4.73
C HIS A 46 -4.92 9.52 4.54
N ALA A 47 -4.96 8.25 4.95
CA ALA A 47 -3.78 7.38 4.91
C ALA A 47 -3.24 7.12 3.48
N PHE A 48 -4.10 7.17 2.47
CA PHE A 48 -3.74 6.89 1.07
C PHE A 48 -4.58 7.62 0.01
N ASP A 49 -5.83 7.96 0.30
CA ASP A 49 -6.78 8.53 -0.68
C ASP A 49 -6.84 10.05 -0.59
N ASP A 50 -5.69 10.69 -0.75
CA ASP A 50 -5.49 12.13 -0.71
C ASP A 50 -4.43 12.54 -1.73
N SER A 51 -4.67 13.60 -2.50
CA SER A 51 -3.77 14.02 -3.58
C SER A 51 -2.39 14.44 -3.10
N HIS A 52 -2.27 15.07 -1.93
CA HIS A 52 -0.99 15.46 -1.36
C HIS A 52 -0.21 14.25 -0.84
N VAL A 53 -0.91 13.28 -0.22
CA VAL A 53 -0.30 12.02 0.21
C VAL A 53 0.20 11.24 -0.99
N ILE A 54 -0.61 11.11 -2.05
CA ILE A 54 -0.23 10.44 -3.30
C ILE A 54 0.99 11.14 -3.93
N ALA A 55 1.00 12.48 -3.98
CA ALA A 55 2.13 13.24 -4.52
C ALA A 55 3.42 13.00 -3.71
N GLY A 56 3.32 12.94 -2.38
CA GLY A 56 4.45 12.59 -1.51
C GLY A 56 5.02 11.20 -1.80
N GLN A 57 4.16 10.21 -2.07
CA GLN A 57 4.61 8.86 -2.46
C GLN A 57 5.27 8.83 -3.86
N GLY A 58 4.90 9.75 -4.73
CA GLY A 58 5.50 9.88 -6.07
C GLY A 58 7.00 10.17 -6.06
N VAL A 59 7.52 10.77 -5.00
CA VAL A 59 8.97 11.03 -4.81
C VAL A 59 9.78 9.74 -4.91
N ILE A 60 9.27 8.63 -4.38
CA ILE A 60 9.91 7.30 -4.48
C ILE A 60 10.11 6.91 -5.95
N GLY A 61 9.12 7.13 -6.80
CA GLY A 61 9.23 6.85 -8.23
C GLY A 61 10.29 7.71 -8.93
N LEU A 62 10.40 8.98 -8.55
CA LEU A 62 11.43 9.88 -9.08
C LEU A 62 12.84 9.43 -8.65
N GLU A 63 13.02 9.06 -7.39
CA GLU A 63 14.30 8.57 -6.88
C GLU A 63 14.70 7.24 -7.54
N ILE A 64 13.75 6.33 -7.79
CA ILE A 64 14.04 5.07 -8.51
C ILE A 64 14.57 5.36 -9.92
N ILE A 65 13.94 6.25 -10.68
CA ILE A 65 14.40 6.60 -12.04
C ILE A 65 15.76 7.28 -11.99
N GLU A 66 16.01 8.12 -11.01
CA GLU A 66 17.32 8.79 -10.86
C GLU A 66 18.43 7.78 -10.54
N GLN A 67 18.18 6.84 -9.62
CA GLN A 67 19.15 5.84 -9.19
C GLN A 67 19.33 4.71 -10.22
N LEU A 68 18.27 4.37 -10.96
CA LEU A 68 18.24 3.31 -11.96
C LEU A 68 17.60 3.80 -13.28
N PRO A 69 18.32 4.61 -14.08
CA PRO A 69 17.76 5.24 -15.28
C PRO A 69 17.22 4.27 -16.35
N ASN A 70 17.73 3.04 -16.37
CA ASN A 70 17.37 2.00 -17.33
C ASN A 70 16.44 0.95 -16.71
N VAL A 71 15.65 1.31 -15.70
CA VAL A 71 14.67 0.38 -15.10
C VAL A 71 13.57 0.04 -16.12
N ASP A 72 13.30 -1.25 -16.28
CA ASP A 72 12.23 -1.74 -17.16
C ASP A 72 10.92 -1.97 -16.43
N GLU A 73 11.00 -2.48 -15.19
CA GLU A 73 9.83 -2.84 -14.39
C GLU A 73 10.00 -2.43 -12.93
N ILE A 74 8.93 -1.89 -12.34
CA ILE A 74 8.86 -1.55 -10.91
C ILE A 74 7.71 -2.31 -10.29
N TYR A 75 8.00 -3.09 -9.25
CA TYR A 75 7.01 -3.86 -8.49
C TYR A 75 6.65 -3.11 -7.22
N VAL A 76 5.36 -2.83 -7.03
CA VAL A 76 4.87 -1.95 -5.96
C VAL A 76 3.81 -2.65 -5.13
N PRO A 77 3.95 -2.76 -3.79
CA PRO A 77 2.91 -3.31 -2.95
C PRO A 77 1.66 -2.42 -2.96
N ILE A 78 0.48 -3.04 -2.97
CA ILE A 78 -0.81 -2.35 -2.98
C ILE A 78 -1.65 -2.78 -1.77
N GLY A 79 -2.03 -1.80 -0.96
CA GLY A 79 -3.16 -1.85 -0.03
C GLY A 79 -4.26 -0.92 -0.53
N GLY A 80 -4.39 0.26 0.04
CA GLY A 80 -5.35 1.29 -0.40
C GLY A 80 -4.99 2.00 -1.71
N GLY A 81 -3.78 1.80 -2.23
CA GLY A 81 -3.33 2.29 -3.54
C GLY A 81 -2.53 3.60 -3.52
N GLY A 82 -2.31 4.25 -2.36
CA GLY A 82 -1.60 5.55 -2.30
C GLY A 82 -0.18 5.49 -2.84
N LEU A 83 0.60 4.50 -2.43
CA LEU A 83 1.98 4.30 -2.87
C LEU A 83 2.07 4.10 -4.39
N VAL A 84 1.32 3.14 -4.91
CA VAL A 84 1.35 2.83 -6.34
C VAL A 84 0.80 3.99 -7.19
N ALA A 85 -0.24 4.69 -6.73
CA ALA A 85 -0.79 5.85 -7.44
C ALA A 85 0.25 6.99 -7.56
N GLY A 86 1.03 7.24 -6.50
CA GLY A 86 2.12 8.20 -6.52
C GLY A 86 3.25 7.78 -7.46
N ILE A 87 3.77 6.57 -7.29
CA ILE A 87 4.88 6.05 -8.11
C ILE A 87 4.48 6.02 -9.59
N ILE A 88 3.32 5.46 -9.93
CA ILE A 88 2.89 5.33 -11.32
C ILE A 88 2.71 6.70 -11.99
N THR A 89 2.19 7.68 -11.25
CA THR A 89 2.02 9.04 -11.78
C THR A 89 3.38 9.66 -12.09
N ALA A 90 4.32 9.61 -11.15
CA ALA A 90 5.64 10.20 -11.30
C ALA A 90 6.47 9.49 -12.39
N VAL A 91 6.47 8.16 -12.39
CA VAL A 91 7.25 7.35 -13.33
C VAL A 91 6.72 7.48 -14.75
N LYS A 92 5.40 7.28 -14.95
CA LYS A 92 4.81 7.32 -16.30
C LYS A 92 4.88 8.71 -16.95
N GLU A 93 4.95 9.78 -16.16
CA GLU A 93 5.18 11.13 -16.67
C GLU A 93 6.60 11.33 -17.19
N LYS A 94 7.60 10.73 -16.55
CA LYS A 94 9.01 10.85 -16.92
C LYS A 94 9.45 9.81 -17.95
N ASN A 95 9.02 8.57 -17.77
CA ASN A 95 9.34 7.44 -18.64
C ASN A 95 8.12 6.51 -18.78
N PRO A 96 7.26 6.73 -19.78
CA PRO A 96 6.02 5.95 -19.97
C PRO A 96 6.27 4.46 -20.33
N HIS A 97 7.48 4.10 -20.73
CA HIS A 97 7.84 2.72 -21.11
C HIS A 97 8.09 1.81 -19.90
N VAL A 98 8.44 2.38 -18.74
CA VAL A 98 8.65 1.60 -17.51
C VAL A 98 7.34 0.95 -17.10
N LYS A 99 7.34 -0.37 -16.96
CA LYS A 99 6.17 -1.10 -16.50
C LYS A 99 6.01 -1.01 -14.99
N ILE A 100 4.80 -0.75 -14.53
CA ILE A 100 4.45 -0.75 -13.11
C ILE A 100 3.56 -1.94 -12.81
N ILE A 101 4.06 -2.84 -11.97
CA ILE A 101 3.36 -4.04 -11.56
C ILE A 101 2.94 -3.89 -10.09
N GLY A 102 1.64 -3.83 -9.85
CA GLY A 102 1.10 -3.83 -8.51
C GLY A 102 1.09 -5.23 -7.90
N VAL A 103 1.45 -5.36 -6.64
CA VAL A 103 1.44 -6.65 -5.92
C VAL A 103 0.57 -6.55 -4.68
N GLU A 104 -0.48 -7.36 -4.62
CA GLU A 104 -1.39 -7.48 -3.46
C GLU A 104 -1.18 -8.80 -2.73
N SER A 105 -1.59 -8.84 -1.45
CA SER A 105 -1.82 -10.12 -0.78
C SER A 105 -3.02 -10.83 -1.41
N SER A 106 -2.93 -12.14 -1.63
CA SER A 106 -4.05 -12.96 -2.11
C SER A 106 -5.26 -12.93 -1.15
N ALA A 107 -5.03 -12.61 0.12
CA ALA A 107 -6.06 -12.43 1.12
C ALA A 107 -6.86 -11.10 0.95
N TYR A 108 -6.27 -10.09 0.31
CA TYR A 108 -6.88 -8.76 0.11
C TYR A 108 -6.67 -8.25 -1.33
N PRO A 109 -7.16 -8.93 -2.37
CA PRO A 109 -6.97 -8.53 -3.77
C PRO A 109 -7.99 -7.46 -4.19
N ALA A 110 -8.10 -6.38 -3.42
CA ALA A 110 -9.17 -5.40 -3.56
C ALA A 110 -9.02 -4.52 -4.80
N MET A 111 -7.82 -4.04 -5.08
CA MET A 111 -7.54 -3.24 -6.27
C MET A 111 -7.65 -4.08 -7.54
N LYS A 112 -7.12 -5.31 -7.53
CA LYS A 112 -7.22 -6.24 -8.66
C LYS A 112 -8.68 -6.51 -9.04
N LYS A 113 -9.53 -6.88 -8.07
CA LYS A 113 -10.95 -7.11 -8.29
C LYS A 113 -11.68 -5.87 -8.76
N SER A 114 -11.33 -4.71 -8.18
CA SER A 114 -11.90 -3.43 -8.62
C SER A 114 -11.59 -3.12 -10.07
N LEU A 115 -10.37 -3.42 -10.55
CA LEU A 115 -10.01 -3.26 -11.96
C LEU A 115 -10.71 -4.26 -12.87
N GLU A 116 -10.77 -5.54 -12.49
CA GLU A 116 -11.45 -6.59 -13.23
C GLU A 116 -12.93 -6.26 -13.45
N ASN A 117 -13.60 -5.72 -12.41
CA ASN A 117 -15.03 -5.35 -12.48
C ASN A 117 -15.26 -3.90 -12.92
N ASN A 118 -14.20 -3.14 -13.16
CA ASN A 118 -14.26 -1.73 -13.55
C ASN A 118 -15.01 -0.82 -12.56
N THR A 119 -15.09 -1.21 -11.30
CA THR A 119 -15.76 -0.49 -10.21
C THR A 119 -15.05 -0.76 -8.88
N LEU A 120 -15.20 0.15 -7.90
CA LEU A 120 -14.67 -0.09 -6.57
C LEU A 120 -15.34 -1.29 -5.92
N GLU A 121 -14.54 -2.28 -5.55
CA GLU A 121 -14.98 -3.50 -4.88
C GLU A 121 -14.51 -3.53 -3.43
N THR A 122 -15.37 -4.03 -2.56
CA THR A 122 -15.03 -4.33 -1.17
C THR A 122 -14.86 -5.83 -1.01
N VAL A 123 -13.65 -6.28 -0.76
CA VAL A 123 -13.38 -7.70 -0.50
C VAL A 123 -13.67 -8.05 0.96
N ARG A 124 -14.07 -9.30 1.21
CA ARG A 124 -14.25 -9.78 2.58
C ARG A 124 -12.94 -9.71 3.37
N GLY A 125 -11.82 -10.01 2.69
CA GLY A 125 -10.51 -10.20 3.30
C GLY A 125 -10.40 -11.51 4.07
N ASP A 126 -9.18 -11.90 4.39
CA ASP A 126 -8.84 -13.05 5.20
C ASP A 126 -7.62 -12.74 6.06
N THR A 127 -7.18 -13.67 6.90
CA THR A 127 -5.97 -13.51 7.70
C THR A 127 -4.74 -13.42 6.79
N THR A 128 -3.87 -12.43 7.06
CA THR A 128 -2.57 -12.28 6.41
C THR A 128 -1.57 -11.66 7.37
N ILE A 129 -0.29 -12.02 7.21
CA ILE A 129 0.81 -11.38 7.95
C ILE A 129 1.10 -9.96 7.42
N ALA A 130 0.71 -9.66 6.18
CA ALA A 130 0.94 -8.36 5.55
C ALA A 130 -0.13 -7.33 5.96
N ASP A 131 -0.22 -7.04 7.27
CA ASP A 131 -1.21 -6.14 7.85
C ASP A 131 -1.15 -4.71 7.27
N GLY A 132 0.03 -4.25 6.86
CA GLY A 132 0.23 -2.93 6.26
C GLY A 132 -0.48 -2.74 4.91
N ILE A 133 -0.88 -3.82 4.23
CA ILE A 133 -1.63 -3.79 2.97
C ILE A 133 -2.99 -4.51 3.03
N SER A 134 -3.47 -4.87 4.23
CA SER A 134 -4.76 -5.55 4.42
C SER A 134 -5.96 -4.60 4.31
N VAL A 135 -6.12 -4.00 3.14
CA VAL A 135 -7.18 -3.01 2.86
C VAL A 135 -8.31 -3.66 2.09
N LYS A 136 -9.54 -3.53 2.61
CA LYS A 136 -10.73 -4.16 2.02
C LYS A 136 -11.26 -3.43 0.80
N THR A 137 -11.11 -2.12 0.75
CA THR A 137 -11.62 -1.27 -0.33
C THR A 137 -10.54 -0.27 -0.72
N PRO A 138 -10.13 -0.18 -1.99
CA PRO A 138 -9.20 0.84 -2.45
C PRO A 138 -9.76 2.25 -2.27
N GLY A 139 -8.89 3.26 -2.27
CA GLY A 139 -9.34 4.63 -2.35
C GLY A 139 -9.98 4.94 -3.72
N LYS A 140 -10.93 5.88 -3.74
CA LYS A 140 -11.56 6.29 -5.00
C LYS A 140 -10.55 6.96 -5.93
N LEU A 141 -9.81 7.94 -5.41
CA LEU A 141 -8.79 8.66 -6.19
C LEU A 141 -7.65 7.73 -6.62
N THR A 142 -7.18 6.86 -5.71
CA THR A 142 -6.13 5.91 -6.03
C THR A 142 -6.58 4.91 -7.09
N PHE A 143 -7.81 4.39 -7.03
CA PHE A 143 -8.39 3.52 -8.04
C PHE A 143 -8.46 4.21 -9.41
N ASP A 144 -8.94 5.44 -9.47
CA ASP A 144 -9.07 6.20 -10.72
C ASP A 144 -7.70 6.41 -11.40
N ILE A 145 -6.65 6.67 -10.63
CA ILE A 145 -5.27 6.81 -11.13
C ILE A 145 -4.71 5.47 -11.60
N VAL A 146 -4.80 4.43 -10.76
CA VAL A 146 -4.25 3.11 -11.04
C VAL A 146 -4.91 2.50 -12.27
N LYS A 147 -6.23 2.59 -12.39
CA LYS A 147 -7.00 2.09 -13.53
C LYS A 147 -6.50 2.62 -14.88
N GLN A 148 -6.02 3.85 -14.92
CA GLN A 148 -5.60 4.49 -16.17
C GLN A 148 -4.17 4.13 -16.59
N LYS A 149 -3.31 3.76 -15.65
CA LYS A 149 -1.86 3.75 -15.87
C LYS A 149 -1.15 2.46 -15.48
N ILE A 150 -1.79 1.56 -14.71
CA ILE A 150 -1.15 0.32 -14.26
C ILE A 150 -0.98 -0.67 -15.41
N ASP A 151 0.15 -1.34 -15.49
CA ASP A 151 0.39 -2.35 -16.52
C ASP A 151 -0.15 -3.73 -16.09
N LYS A 152 -0.04 -4.07 -14.81
CA LYS A 152 -0.51 -5.36 -14.28
C LYS A 152 -0.71 -5.30 -12.77
N ILE A 153 -1.66 -6.09 -12.24
CA ILE A 153 -1.74 -6.41 -10.81
C ILE A 153 -1.68 -7.92 -10.60
N VAL A 154 -0.87 -8.31 -9.64
CA VAL A 154 -0.62 -9.71 -9.27
C VAL A 154 -0.82 -9.90 -7.78
N THR A 155 -0.91 -11.15 -7.33
CA THR A 155 -1.06 -11.49 -5.91
C THR A 155 0.00 -12.47 -5.45
N VAL A 156 0.33 -12.43 -4.16
CA VAL A 156 1.21 -13.38 -3.47
C VAL A 156 0.56 -13.88 -2.20
N ASP A 157 0.95 -15.08 -1.78
CA ASP A 157 0.51 -15.70 -0.55
C ASP A 157 1.46 -15.41 0.61
N ASP A 158 1.01 -15.58 1.85
CA ASP A 158 1.83 -15.37 3.05
C ASP A 158 3.10 -16.22 3.07
N SER A 159 3.07 -17.43 2.53
CA SER A 159 4.27 -18.29 2.40
C SER A 159 5.35 -17.69 1.50
N ASP A 160 4.94 -17.02 0.40
CA ASP A 160 5.87 -16.33 -0.50
C ASP A 160 6.48 -15.10 0.20
N ILE A 161 5.65 -14.37 0.97
CA ILE A 161 6.07 -13.19 1.73
C ILE A 161 7.08 -13.58 2.82
N ILE A 162 6.82 -14.66 3.57
CA ILE A 162 7.75 -15.18 4.60
C ILE A 162 9.10 -15.52 3.98
N ASN A 163 9.12 -16.20 2.82
CA ASN A 163 10.35 -16.55 2.12
C ASN A 163 11.13 -15.29 1.70
N ALA A 164 10.45 -14.27 1.20
CA ALA A 164 11.09 -13.00 0.85
C ALA A 164 11.67 -12.26 2.05
N MET A 165 10.94 -12.21 3.17
CA MET A 165 11.42 -11.63 4.43
C MET A 165 12.69 -12.35 4.93
N PHE A 166 12.67 -13.69 4.89
CA PHE A 166 13.81 -14.48 5.31
C PHE A 166 15.05 -14.18 4.46
N LEU A 167 14.90 -14.11 3.13
CA LEU A 167 16.00 -13.77 2.22
C LEU A 167 16.54 -12.35 2.43
N LEU A 168 15.67 -11.37 2.66
CA LEU A 168 16.09 -10.00 2.99
C LEU A 168 16.92 -9.97 4.27
N MET A 169 16.48 -10.69 5.29
CA MET A 169 17.23 -10.78 6.55
C MET A 169 18.55 -11.53 6.38
N GLU A 170 18.53 -12.67 5.68
CA GLU A 170 19.71 -13.53 5.51
C GLU A 170 20.76 -12.89 4.59
N ARG A 171 20.34 -12.35 3.44
CA ARG A 171 21.27 -11.88 2.39
C ARG A 171 21.59 -10.40 2.49
N SER A 172 20.59 -9.56 2.76
CA SER A 172 20.76 -8.11 2.81
C SER A 172 20.90 -7.56 4.23
N LYS A 173 20.73 -8.41 5.26
CA LYS A 173 20.72 -8.00 6.69
C LYS A 173 19.68 -6.93 6.99
N ALA A 174 18.61 -6.90 6.18
CA ALA A 174 17.50 -5.96 6.33
C ALA A 174 16.34 -6.62 7.05
N VAL A 175 15.89 -6.00 8.15
CA VAL A 175 14.64 -6.38 8.83
C VAL A 175 13.50 -5.62 8.19
N VAL A 176 12.65 -6.33 7.49
CA VAL A 176 11.55 -5.74 6.69
C VAL A 176 10.23 -6.28 7.21
N GLU A 177 9.22 -5.40 7.36
CA GLU A 177 7.86 -5.85 7.66
C GLU A 177 7.25 -6.63 6.48
N PRO A 178 6.25 -7.50 6.72
CA PRO A 178 5.67 -8.33 5.67
C PRO A 178 5.19 -7.54 4.45
N ALA A 179 4.52 -6.40 4.66
CA ALA A 179 4.04 -5.56 3.56
C ALA A 179 5.19 -5.01 2.68
N GLY A 180 6.37 -4.76 3.26
CA GLY A 180 7.56 -4.32 2.53
C GLY A 180 8.23 -5.44 1.72
N ALA A 181 7.97 -6.70 2.03
CA ALA A 181 8.55 -7.85 1.32
C ALA A 181 7.69 -8.36 0.14
N VAL A 182 6.46 -7.87 0.00
CA VAL A 182 5.45 -8.35 -0.96
C VAL A 182 5.94 -8.29 -2.41
N ALA A 183 6.57 -7.20 -2.81
CA ALA A 183 7.10 -7.04 -4.17
C ALA A 183 8.19 -8.09 -4.47
N LEU A 184 9.14 -8.26 -3.55
CA LEU A 184 10.19 -9.28 -3.68
C LEU A 184 9.62 -10.69 -3.69
N ALA A 185 8.57 -10.95 -2.90
CA ALA A 185 7.90 -12.25 -2.87
C ALA A 185 7.41 -12.69 -4.26
N TYR A 186 6.81 -11.77 -5.00
CA TYR A 186 6.38 -12.04 -6.37
C TYR A 186 7.56 -12.32 -7.32
N ILE A 187 8.61 -11.48 -7.25
CA ILE A 187 9.80 -11.63 -8.10
C ILE A 187 10.49 -12.98 -7.88
N LEU A 188 10.65 -13.39 -6.62
CA LEU A 188 11.27 -14.67 -6.28
C LEU A 188 10.50 -15.88 -6.82
N LYS A 189 9.16 -15.79 -6.79
CA LYS A 189 8.28 -16.87 -7.26
C LYS A 189 8.26 -16.98 -8.78
N HIS A 190 8.31 -15.87 -9.49
CA HIS A 190 8.04 -15.80 -10.92
C HIS A 190 9.26 -15.49 -11.80
N LYS A 191 10.41 -15.15 -11.19
CA LYS A 191 11.66 -14.77 -11.87
C LYS A 191 11.36 -13.94 -13.13
N PRO A 192 11.40 -12.60 -13.09
CA PRO A 192 11.22 -11.80 -14.29
C PRO A 192 12.23 -12.24 -15.36
N GLU A 193 11.77 -12.31 -16.60
CA GLU A 193 12.58 -12.70 -17.76
C GLU A 193 13.70 -11.67 -18.04
#